data_52081962d28989c10b3fdeaa0d0b9f3d
#
_entry.id   52081962d28989c10b3fdeaa0d0b9f3d
#
_cell.length_a   1.000
_cell.length_b   1.000
_cell.length_c   1.000
_cell.angle_alpha   90.00
_cell.angle_beta   90.00
_cell.angle_gamma   90.00
#
_symmetry.space_group_name_H-M   'P 1'
#
loop_
_entity.id
_entity.type
_entity.pdbx_description
1 polymer ?
#
loop_
_entity_poly.entity_id
_entity_poly.type
_entity_poly.pdbx_seq_one_letter_code
_entity_poly.pdbx_strand_id
1 'polypeptide(L)'
;MAKKNRKNINILDLFSGIGGFSLGIKNTGVKINKHYFSDIDKYANKTYKRRFPNATELGSIENVSYKKLKGEKIDLLTGGFPCQAFSIAGKRRGFEDTRGTLFFEIARILEDYIKNGKPIPCILLENVKGLLSHDNKRTFITIYKILTDLNYTLECQVVNTRWFLPQNRERIFIFGRYNGGTSGRKVFPIGKNDIKFSSKKINIVGHSGTGGQRGDIHSIDGIMSCLSATDYKQPKQVLTHSLYPRSSKTGKGGTGHLTKEDGTAYCLDTGNAQAVEYNSSIRKLTPTECERLQGFPDGWTDGQSDTQRYKQLGNAVSVPVIEAIARKIYDL
;
A
#
# COMPACT_ATOMS: atom_id res chain seq x y z
N MET A 1 -9.72 16.26 29.60
CA MET A 1 -9.56 15.65 28.27
C MET A 1 -10.20 14.27 28.30
N ALA A 2 -11.33 14.08 27.62
CA ALA A 2 -12.04 12.80 27.57
C ALA A 2 -11.12 11.74 26.89
N LYS A 3 -10.88 10.62 27.57
CA LYS A 3 -10.23 9.45 26.97
C LYS A 3 -11.07 9.00 25.77
N LYS A 4 -10.65 9.36 24.52
CA LYS A 4 -11.26 8.78 23.31
C LYS A 4 -11.17 7.26 23.47
N ASN A 5 -12.32 6.61 23.50
CA ASN A 5 -12.41 5.14 23.58
C ASN A 5 -11.65 4.55 22.39
N ARG A 6 -10.46 4.00 22.63
CA ARG A 6 -9.66 3.36 21.59
C ARG A 6 -10.44 2.16 21.08
N LYS A 7 -10.84 2.19 19.82
CA LYS A 7 -11.53 1.04 19.20
C LYS A 7 -10.58 -0.14 19.17
N ASN A 8 -11.05 -1.28 19.62
CA ASN A 8 -10.39 -2.57 19.48
C ASN A 8 -10.99 -3.27 18.27
N ILE A 9 -10.17 -3.79 17.37
CA ILE A 9 -10.62 -4.46 16.16
C ILE A 9 -9.90 -5.80 15.94
N ASN A 10 -10.58 -6.70 15.26
CA ASN A 10 -10.02 -7.92 14.71
C ASN A 10 -9.79 -7.73 13.21
N ILE A 11 -8.59 -7.96 12.73
CA ILE A 11 -8.24 -7.78 11.32
C ILE A 11 -7.87 -9.09 10.64
N LEU A 12 -8.22 -9.17 9.35
CA LEU A 12 -7.77 -10.19 8.40
C LEU A 12 -7.05 -9.50 7.26
N ASP A 13 -5.72 -9.62 7.22
CA ASP A 13 -4.83 -8.99 6.23
C ASP A 13 -4.44 -10.01 5.17
N LEU A 14 -5.06 -9.92 3.98
CA LEU A 14 -4.86 -10.82 2.85
C LEU A 14 -3.84 -10.23 1.87
N PHE A 15 -3.04 -11.09 1.23
CA PHE A 15 -1.90 -10.63 0.40
C PHE A 15 -1.03 -9.66 1.19
N SER A 16 -0.80 -10.00 2.43
CA SER A 16 -0.36 -9.08 3.48
C SER A 16 1.04 -8.51 3.26
N GLY A 17 1.85 -9.16 2.41
CA GLY A 17 3.23 -8.76 2.15
C GLY A 17 4.01 -8.59 3.45
N ILE A 18 4.56 -7.40 3.66
CA ILE A 18 5.32 -7.04 4.85
C ILE A 18 4.52 -6.26 5.90
N GLY A 19 3.19 -6.23 5.77
CA GLY A 19 2.29 -5.66 6.78
C GLY A 19 2.02 -4.17 6.66
N GLY A 20 2.03 -3.62 5.45
CA GLY A 20 1.76 -2.19 5.22
C GLY A 20 0.37 -1.75 5.68
N PHE A 21 -0.67 -2.56 5.43
CA PHE A 21 -2.02 -2.30 5.95
C PHE A 21 -2.05 -2.32 7.47
N SER A 22 -1.54 -3.37 8.06
CA SER A 22 -1.51 -3.54 9.51
C SER A 22 -0.73 -2.43 10.23
N LEU A 23 0.39 -1.99 9.67
CA LEU A 23 1.17 -0.87 10.20
C LEU A 23 0.41 0.45 10.10
N GLY A 24 -0.19 0.76 8.94
CA GLY A 24 -0.97 1.97 8.75
C GLY A 24 -2.16 2.07 9.71
N ILE A 25 -2.87 0.95 9.92
CA ILE A 25 -3.96 0.87 10.90
C ILE A 25 -3.42 1.09 12.33
N LYS A 26 -2.33 0.42 12.71
CA LYS A 26 -1.71 0.57 14.02
C LYS A 26 -1.27 2.00 14.31
N ASN A 27 -0.77 2.72 13.32
CA ASN A 27 -0.34 4.12 13.44
C ASN A 27 -1.48 5.07 13.80
N THR A 28 -2.73 4.71 13.52
CA THR A 28 -3.89 5.51 13.95
C THR A 28 -4.15 5.46 15.45
N GLY A 29 -3.53 4.53 16.17
CA GLY A 29 -3.76 4.26 17.58
C GLY A 29 -4.91 3.27 17.85
N VAL A 30 -5.53 2.73 16.81
CA VAL A 30 -6.49 1.61 16.91
C VAL A 30 -5.76 0.38 17.42
N LYS A 31 -6.34 -0.30 18.40
CA LYS A 31 -5.76 -1.53 18.95
C LYS A 31 -6.24 -2.75 18.15
N ILE A 32 -5.30 -3.48 17.58
CA ILE A 32 -5.59 -4.76 16.95
C ILE A 32 -5.63 -5.84 18.03
N ASN A 33 -6.81 -6.46 18.20
CA ASN A 33 -7.03 -7.50 19.20
C ASN A 33 -6.73 -8.90 18.65
N LYS A 34 -7.42 -9.32 17.57
CA LYS A 34 -7.09 -10.50 16.80
C LYS A 34 -6.47 -10.08 15.47
N HIS A 35 -5.34 -10.67 15.15
CA HIS A 35 -4.54 -10.28 13.99
C HIS A 35 -4.24 -11.52 13.16
N TYR A 36 -4.90 -11.64 12.02
CA TYR A 36 -4.72 -12.72 11.07
C TYR A 36 -4.11 -12.18 9.79
N PHE A 37 -3.19 -12.93 9.19
CA PHE A 37 -2.60 -12.57 7.91
C PHE A 37 -2.41 -13.78 7.00
N SER A 38 -2.47 -13.53 5.69
CA SER A 38 -2.31 -14.54 4.64
C SER A 38 -1.44 -14.00 3.53
N ASP A 39 -0.34 -14.69 3.24
CA ASP A 39 0.51 -14.49 2.08
C ASP A 39 1.23 -15.81 1.75
N ILE A 40 1.63 -15.98 0.49
CA ILE A 40 2.38 -17.16 0.02
C ILE A 40 3.89 -16.93 0.00
N ASP A 41 4.35 -15.66 0.06
CA ASP A 41 5.77 -15.35 0.02
C ASP A 41 6.42 -15.55 1.40
N LYS A 42 7.19 -16.63 1.52
CA LYS A 42 7.87 -17.01 2.78
C LYS A 42 8.78 -15.91 3.34
N TYR A 43 9.37 -15.08 2.49
CA TYR A 43 10.24 -14.00 2.91
C TYR A 43 9.43 -12.82 3.45
N ALA A 44 8.29 -12.50 2.82
CA ALA A 44 7.34 -11.52 3.34
C ALA A 44 6.78 -11.98 4.69
N ASN A 45 6.35 -13.24 4.81
CA ASN A 45 5.86 -13.82 6.06
C ASN A 45 6.90 -13.76 7.19
N LYS A 46 8.18 -14.00 6.89
CA LYS A 46 9.27 -13.85 7.88
C LYS A 46 9.37 -12.41 8.40
N THR A 47 9.27 -11.41 7.51
CA THR A 47 9.25 -9.99 7.89
C THR A 47 7.99 -9.68 8.70
N TYR A 48 6.83 -10.12 8.23
CA TYR A 48 5.55 -9.89 8.91
C TYR A 48 5.55 -10.41 10.36
N LYS A 49 5.90 -11.66 10.56
CA LYS A 49 5.99 -12.29 11.90
C LYS A 49 6.93 -11.55 12.84
N ARG A 50 8.08 -11.11 12.34
CA ARG A 50 9.04 -10.35 13.14
C ARG A 50 8.44 -9.01 13.60
N ARG A 51 7.63 -8.35 12.76
CA ARG A 51 7.04 -7.04 13.04
C ARG A 51 5.73 -7.12 13.81
N PHE A 52 5.03 -8.22 13.67
CA PHE A 52 3.77 -8.52 14.35
C PHE A 52 3.81 -9.92 14.99
N PRO A 53 4.57 -10.11 16.08
CA PRO A 53 4.81 -11.44 16.67
C PRO A 53 3.54 -12.12 17.17
N ASN A 54 2.48 -11.34 17.47
CA ASN A 54 1.19 -11.87 17.93
C ASN A 54 0.21 -12.14 16.78
N ALA A 55 0.60 -11.91 15.52
CA ALA A 55 -0.25 -12.18 14.38
C ALA A 55 -0.24 -13.67 14.02
N THR A 56 -1.40 -14.20 13.66
CA THR A 56 -1.58 -15.59 13.26
C THR A 56 -1.46 -15.72 11.74
N GLU A 57 -0.49 -16.50 11.29
CA GLU A 57 -0.32 -16.82 9.87
C GLU A 57 -1.33 -17.88 9.42
N LEU A 58 -1.98 -17.64 8.28
CA LEU A 58 -2.96 -18.54 7.68
C LEU A 58 -2.44 -19.28 6.44
N GLY A 59 -1.28 -18.86 5.90
CA GLY A 59 -0.69 -19.41 4.66
C GLY A 59 -1.40 -18.88 3.41
N SER A 60 -1.65 -19.76 2.41
CA SER A 60 -2.35 -19.40 1.18
C SER A 60 -3.79 -18.94 1.45
N ILE A 61 -4.26 -17.93 0.70
CA ILE A 61 -5.64 -17.44 0.78
C ILE A 61 -6.68 -18.53 0.49
N GLU A 62 -6.35 -19.52 -0.31
CA GLU A 62 -7.22 -20.66 -0.61
C GLU A 62 -7.59 -21.47 0.64
N ASN A 63 -6.74 -21.46 1.66
CA ASN A 63 -6.96 -22.13 2.94
C ASN A 63 -7.71 -21.26 3.96
N VAL A 64 -7.99 -19.99 3.64
CA VAL A 64 -8.69 -19.07 4.54
C VAL A 64 -10.20 -19.32 4.46
N SER A 65 -10.85 -19.57 5.59
CA SER A 65 -12.29 -19.77 5.69
C SER A 65 -12.80 -19.40 7.08
N TYR A 66 -14.11 -19.21 7.23
CA TYR A 66 -14.76 -19.02 8.52
C TYR A 66 -14.42 -20.14 9.51
N LYS A 67 -14.45 -21.40 9.04
CA LYS A 67 -14.08 -22.57 9.84
C LYS A 67 -12.61 -22.54 10.28
N LYS A 68 -11.69 -22.16 9.38
CA LYS A 68 -10.25 -22.04 9.68
C LYS A 68 -9.98 -20.99 10.75
N LEU A 69 -10.74 -19.90 10.73
CA LEU A 69 -10.71 -18.83 11.73
C LEU A 69 -11.59 -19.14 12.96
N LYS A 70 -12.09 -20.39 13.10
CA LYS A 70 -12.91 -20.85 14.25
C LYS A 70 -14.12 -19.97 14.53
N GLY A 71 -14.70 -19.39 13.48
CA GLY A 71 -15.85 -18.49 13.61
C GLY A 71 -15.55 -17.16 14.30
N GLU A 72 -14.30 -16.75 14.39
CA GLU A 72 -13.90 -15.46 14.95
C GLU A 72 -14.53 -14.30 14.18
N LYS A 73 -15.02 -13.31 14.89
CA LYS A 73 -15.50 -12.08 14.28
C LYS A 73 -14.34 -11.29 13.71
N ILE A 74 -14.42 -10.91 12.45
CA ILE A 74 -13.49 -9.98 11.79
C ILE A 74 -14.19 -8.64 11.62
N ASP A 75 -13.55 -7.56 12.01
CA ASP A 75 -14.09 -6.19 11.90
C ASP A 75 -13.61 -5.49 10.63
N LEU A 76 -12.43 -5.84 10.13
CA LEU A 76 -11.86 -5.30 8.90
C LEU A 76 -11.07 -6.37 8.13
N LEU A 77 -11.41 -6.55 6.86
CA LEU A 77 -10.59 -7.29 5.91
C LEU A 77 -9.82 -6.30 5.06
N THR A 78 -8.50 -6.49 4.95
CA THR A 78 -7.63 -5.72 4.06
C THR A 78 -6.98 -6.61 3.03
N GLY A 79 -6.61 -6.05 1.86
CA GLY A 79 -5.87 -6.83 0.87
C GLY A 79 -5.45 -6.05 -0.36
N GLY A 80 -4.16 -6.20 -0.71
CA GLY A 80 -3.58 -5.74 -1.98
C GLY A 80 -3.49 -6.89 -2.97
N PHE A 81 -4.59 -7.24 -3.62
CA PHE A 81 -4.62 -8.40 -4.51
C PHE A 81 -3.94 -8.11 -5.86
N PRO A 82 -3.27 -9.11 -6.49
CA PRO A 82 -2.59 -8.91 -7.77
C PRO A 82 -3.61 -8.66 -8.89
N CYS A 83 -3.26 -7.74 -9.81
CA CYS A 83 -4.03 -7.51 -11.03
C CYS A 83 -3.75 -8.63 -12.03
N GLN A 84 -4.53 -9.69 -11.97
CA GLN A 84 -4.52 -10.77 -12.97
C GLN A 84 -5.68 -10.58 -13.93
N ALA A 85 -5.46 -10.93 -15.20
CA ALA A 85 -6.54 -10.93 -16.17
C ALA A 85 -7.63 -11.92 -15.73
N PHE A 86 -8.89 -11.47 -15.69
CA PHE A 86 -10.00 -12.37 -15.60
C PHE A 86 -10.10 -13.10 -16.96
N SER A 87 -9.55 -14.30 -17.05
CA SER A 87 -9.77 -15.11 -18.27
C SER A 87 -11.25 -15.49 -18.33
N ILE A 88 -11.96 -14.84 -19.25
CA ILE A 88 -13.37 -15.12 -19.56
C ILE A 88 -13.45 -16.44 -20.35
N ALA A 89 -12.73 -17.46 -19.97
CA ALA A 89 -12.79 -18.77 -20.62
C ALA A 89 -13.97 -19.62 -20.16
N GLY A 90 -14.91 -19.07 -19.40
CA GLY A 90 -16.07 -19.79 -18.87
C GLY A 90 -17.38 -19.07 -19.09
N LYS A 91 -17.75 -18.79 -20.34
CA LYS A 91 -18.98 -18.04 -20.71
C LYS A 91 -20.32 -18.68 -20.32
N ARG A 92 -20.39 -19.84 -19.68
CA ARG A 92 -21.66 -20.57 -19.52
C ARG A 92 -21.98 -21.26 -18.21
N ARG A 93 -21.15 -21.20 -17.16
CA ARG A 93 -21.40 -21.96 -15.92
C ARG A 93 -21.17 -21.15 -14.65
N GLY A 94 -21.81 -20.00 -14.49
CA GLY A 94 -21.92 -19.34 -13.17
C GLY A 94 -20.62 -19.10 -12.40
N PHE A 95 -20.73 -18.79 -11.13
CA PHE A 95 -19.65 -18.51 -10.16
C PHE A 95 -18.59 -19.62 -10.02
N GLU A 96 -18.89 -20.84 -10.43
CA GLU A 96 -18.01 -22.00 -10.19
C GLU A 96 -16.84 -22.11 -11.16
N ASP A 97 -16.93 -21.55 -12.36
CA ASP A 97 -15.93 -21.72 -13.42
C ASP A 97 -14.90 -20.57 -13.50
N THR A 98 -15.02 -19.55 -12.63
CA THR A 98 -14.13 -18.38 -12.57
C THR A 98 -13.12 -18.43 -11.42
N ARG A 99 -12.97 -19.56 -10.75
CA ARG A 99 -12.13 -19.78 -9.56
C ARG A 99 -10.61 -19.59 -9.76
N GLY A 100 -10.19 -19.07 -10.91
CA GLY A 100 -8.77 -18.94 -11.25
C GLY A 100 -8.11 -17.62 -10.86
N THR A 101 -8.83 -16.62 -10.32
CA THR A 101 -8.22 -15.36 -9.93
C THR A 101 -8.33 -15.12 -8.43
N LEU A 102 -7.25 -14.59 -7.85
CA LEU A 102 -7.13 -14.40 -6.40
C LEU A 102 -8.17 -13.45 -5.80
N PHE A 103 -8.80 -12.59 -6.60
CA PHE A 103 -9.93 -11.77 -6.15
C PHE A 103 -11.15 -12.61 -5.78
N PHE A 104 -11.42 -13.72 -6.50
CA PHE A 104 -12.55 -14.58 -6.17
C PHE A 104 -12.37 -15.30 -4.84
N GLU A 105 -11.14 -15.49 -4.40
CA GLU A 105 -10.88 -16.00 -3.05
C GLU A 105 -11.30 -14.98 -1.98
N ILE A 106 -11.11 -13.67 -2.22
CA ILE A 106 -11.66 -12.63 -1.34
C ILE A 106 -13.19 -12.75 -1.31
N ALA A 107 -13.84 -12.82 -2.47
CA ALA A 107 -15.29 -12.94 -2.57
C ALA A 107 -15.80 -14.20 -1.85
N ARG A 108 -15.13 -15.34 -2.03
CA ARG A 108 -15.43 -16.61 -1.34
C ARG A 108 -15.38 -16.46 0.19
N ILE A 109 -14.34 -15.82 0.70
CA ILE A 109 -14.20 -15.58 2.15
C ILE A 109 -15.34 -14.69 2.66
N LEU A 110 -15.67 -13.61 1.95
CA LEU A 110 -16.76 -12.73 2.34
C LEU A 110 -18.11 -13.47 2.33
N GLU A 111 -18.37 -14.25 1.30
CA GLU A 111 -19.57 -15.07 1.19
C GLU A 111 -19.67 -16.12 2.31
N ASP A 112 -18.54 -16.79 2.64
CA ASP A 112 -18.46 -17.77 3.72
C ASP A 112 -18.84 -17.14 5.07
N TYR A 113 -18.33 -15.94 5.35
CA TYR A 113 -18.69 -15.18 6.56
C TYR A 113 -20.16 -14.76 6.57
N ILE A 114 -20.72 -14.34 5.42
CA ILE A 114 -22.14 -13.98 5.29
C ILE A 114 -23.03 -15.20 5.56
N LYS A 115 -22.75 -16.34 4.93
CA LYS A 115 -23.48 -17.60 5.09
C LYS A 115 -23.51 -18.10 6.55
N ASN A 116 -22.46 -17.78 7.31
CA ASN A 116 -22.37 -18.13 8.72
C ASN A 116 -22.92 -17.06 9.67
N GLY A 117 -23.64 -16.05 9.16
CA GLY A 117 -24.29 -15.01 9.96
C GLY A 117 -23.35 -14.04 10.66
N LYS A 118 -22.08 -14.01 10.24
CA LYS A 118 -21.05 -13.10 10.79
C LYS A 118 -20.36 -12.28 9.69
N PRO A 119 -21.12 -11.52 8.89
CA PRO A 119 -20.53 -10.74 7.80
C PRO A 119 -19.42 -9.84 8.30
N ILE A 120 -18.38 -9.68 7.49
CA ILE A 120 -17.27 -8.77 7.77
C ILE A 120 -17.75 -7.34 7.50
N PRO A 121 -17.82 -6.45 8.50
CA PRO A 121 -18.50 -5.16 8.34
C PRO A 121 -17.76 -4.19 7.43
N CYS A 122 -16.42 -4.27 7.34
CA CYS A 122 -15.61 -3.38 6.52
C CYS A 122 -14.57 -4.13 5.71
N ILE A 123 -14.39 -3.71 4.46
CA ILE A 123 -13.29 -4.17 3.59
C ILE A 123 -12.51 -2.98 3.06
N LEU A 124 -11.19 -3.13 2.93
CA LEU A 124 -10.31 -2.15 2.30
C LEU A 124 -9.35 -2.87 1.36
N LEU A 125 -9.58 -2.70 0.07
CA LEU A 125 -8.81 -3.36 -0.98
C LEU A 125 -7.97 -2.35 -1.76
N GLU A 126 -6.79 -2.79 -2.20
CA GLU A 126 -5.88 -1.97 -3.01
C GLU A 126 -5.54 -2.68 -4.31
N ASN A 127 -5.36 -1.89 -5.37
CA ASN A 127 -4.81 -2.38 -6.62
C ASN A 127 -4.11 -1.26 -7.42
N VAL A 128 -3.43 -1.62 -8.50
CA VAL A 128 -2.85 -0.65 -9.42
C VAL A 128 -3.94 0.18 -10.12
N LYS A 129 -3.66 1.46 -10.41
CA LYS A 129 -4.58 2.33 -11.16
C LYS A 129 -5.04 1.72 -12.48
N GLY A 130 -4.16 0.92 -13.13
CA GLY A 130 -4.45 0.22 -14.37
C GLY A 130 -5.66 -0.72 -14.31
N LEU A 131 -6.08 -1.14 -13.10
CA LEU A 131 -7.31 -1.92 -12.91
C LEU A 131 -8.55 -1.24 -13.50
N LEU A 132 -8.60 0.09 -13.45
CA LEU A 132 -9.73 0.89 -13.96
C LEU A 132 -9.88 0.84 -15.49
N SER A 133 -8.80 0.58 -16.23
CA SER A 133 -8.79 0.49 -17.69
C SER A 133 -8.58 -0.94 -18.19
N HIS A 134 -8.27 -1.87 -17.29
CA HIS A 134 -7.99 -3.26 -17.63
C HIS A 134 -9.20 -3.91 -18.30
N ASP A 135 -8.94 -4.63 -19.41
CA ASP A 135 -9.96 -5.33 -20.19
C ASP A 135 -11.17 -4.44 -20.53
N ASN A 136 -10.92 -3.26 -21.08
CA ASN A 136 -11.97 -2.27 -21.39
C ASN A 136 -12.87 -1.96 -20.18
N LYS A 137 -12.30 -1.82 -18.98
CA LYS A 137 -12.95 -1.58 -17.68
C LYS A 137 -13.74 -2.78 -17.14
N ARG A 138 -13.89 -3.90 -17.88
CA ARG A 138 -14.69 -5.05 -17.47
C ARG A 138 -14.23 -5.63 -16.14
N THR A 139 -12.92 -5.71 -15.92
CA THR A 139 -12.34 -6.23 -14.66
C THR A 139 -12.83 -5.46 -13.44
N PHE A 140 -12.73 -4.14 -13.45
CA PHE A 140 -13.18 -3.31 -12.34
C PHE A 140 -14.70 -3.39 -12.13
N ILE A 141 -15.48 -3.37 -13.23
CA ILE A 141 -16.95 -3.50 -13.18
C ILE A 141 -17.34 -4.86 -12.56
N THR A 142 -16.64 -5.94 -12.91
CA THR A 142 -16.89 -7.27 -12.35
C THR A 142 -16.60 -7.31 -10.85
N ILE A 143 -15.46 -6.76 -10.41
CA ILE A 143 -15.13 -6.64 -8.97
C ILE A 143 -16.21 -5.84 -8.24
N TYR A 144 -16.59 -4.70 -8.80
CA TYR A 144 -17.60 -3.82 -8.22
C TYR A 144 -18.93 -4.55 -8.06
N LYS A 145 -19.38 -5.22 -9.13
CA LYS A 145 -20.63 -5.99 -9.14
C LYS A 145 -20.62 -7.12 -8.10
N ILE A 146 -19.56 -7.92 -8.05
CA ILE A 146 -19.46 -9.03 -7.08
C ILE A 146 -19.56 -8.52 -5.65
N LEU A 147 -18.85 -7.44 -5.31
CA LEU A 147 -18.90 -6.89 -3.96
C LEU A 147 -20.29 -6.29 -3.63
N THR A 148 -20.96 -5.67 -4.61
CA THR A 148 -22.32 -5.15 -4.39
C THR A 148 -23.35 -6.28 -4.31
N ASP A 149 -23.20 -7.34 -5.08
CA ASP A 149 -24.05 -8.56 -4.99
C ASP A 149 -23.88 -9.26 -3.62
N LEU A 150 -22.70 -9.13 -2.99
CA LEU A 150 -22.44 -9.54 -1.60
C LEU A 150 -22.91 -8.50 -0.56
N ASN A 151 -23.72 -7.53 -0.97
CA ASN A 151 -24.34 -6.52 -0.11
C ASN A 151 -23.38 -5.50 0.52
N TYR A 152 -22.26 -5.19 -0.17
CA TYR A 152 -21.36 -4.10 0.22
C TYR A 152 -21.70 -2.82 -0.54
N THR A 153 -21.82 -1.72 0.20
CA THR A 153 -21.79 -0.37 -0.40
C THR A 153 -20.35 0.08 -0.54
N LEU A 154 -19.97 0.50 -1.74
CA LEU A 154 -18.57 0.76 -2.11
C LEU A 154 -18.27 2.23 -2.30
N GLU A 155 -17.11 2.64 -1.83
CA GLU A 155 -16.46 3.91 -2.11
C GLU A 155 -15.09 3.62 -2.75
N CYS A 156 -14.72 4.35 -3.81
CA CYS A 156 -13.46 4.12 -4.51
C CYS A 156 -12.74 5.44 -4.79
N GLN A 157 -11.42 5.43 -4.65
CA GLN A 157 -10.58 6.57 -5.01
C GLN A 157 -9.21 6.12 -5.52
N VAL A 158 -8.71 6.82 -6.54
CA VAL A 158 -7.29 6.76 -6.89
C VAL A 158 -6.53 7.73 -5.99
N VAL A 159 -5.60 7.20 -5.21
CA VAL A 159 -4.75 7.99 -4.32
C VAL A 159 -3.31 7.91 -4.81
N ASN A 160 -2.63 9.06 -4.85
CA ASN A 160 -1.22 9.11 -5.18
C ASN A 160 -0.39 9.26 -3.90
N THR A 161 0.57 8.36 -3.70
CA THR A 161 1.49 8.39 -2.55
C THR A 161 2.24 9.72 -2.44
N ARG A 162 2.44 10.45 -3.57
CA ARG A 162 3.09 11.77 -3.56
C ARG A 162 2.38 12.84 -2.71
N TRP A 163 1.15 12.59 -2.33
CA TRP A 163 0.46 13.46 -1.38
C TRP A 163 0.98 13.31 0.05
N PHE A 164 1.71 12.23 0.34
CA PHE A 164 2.19 11.82 1.66
C PHE A 164 3.70 11.70 1.73
N LEU A 165 4.33 11.19 0.67
CA LEU A 165 5.74 10.84 0.59
C LEU A 165 6.29 11.25 -0.78
N PRO A 166 7.59 11.46 -0.94
CA PRO A 166 8.19 11.86 -2.21
C PRO A 166 8.26 10.71 -3.23
N GLN A 167 7.14 10.00 -3.42
CA GLN A 167 7.02 8.89 -4.36
C GLN A 167 5.76 9.06 -5.23
N ASN A 168 5.92 9.03 -6.55
CA ASN A 168 4.80 9.04 -7.48
C ASN A 168 4.26 7.62 -7.67
N ARG A 169 3.29 7.21 -6.84
CA ARG A 169 2.66 5.89 -6.86
C ARG A 169 1.14 6.05 -6.79
N GLU A 170 0.48 5.83 -7.92
CA GLU A 170 -0.98 5.87 -8.00
C GLU A 170 -1.56 4.47 -7.77
N ARG A 171 -2.52 4.37 -6.84
CA ARG A 171 -3.24 3.15 -6.52
C ARG A 171 -4.72 3.43 -6.38
N ILE A 172 -5.56 2.50 -6.84
CA ILE A 172 -6.98 2.51 -6.52
C ILE A 172 -7.20 1.84 -5.18
N PHE A 173 -7.96 2.52 -4.31
CA PHE A 173 -8.47 1.96 -3.06
C PHE A 173 -9.97 1.79 -3.18
N ILE A 174 -10.45 0.62 -2.76
CA ILE A 174 -11.86 0.25 -2.73
C ILE A 174 -12.21 -0.03 -1.28
N PHE A 175 -13.05 0.82 -0.71
CA PHE A 175 -13.59 0.62 0.62
C PHE A 175 -15.04 0.17 0.52
N GLY A 176 -15.42 -0.86 1.29
CA GLY A 176 -16.78 -1.38 1.32
C GLY A 176 -17.32 -1.51 2.73
N ARG A 177 -18.61 -1.19 2.91
CA ARG A 177 -19.37 -1.45 4.13
C ARG A 177 -20.48 -2.44 3.85
N TYR A 178 -20.59 -3.48 4.68
CA TYR A 178 -21.65 -4.47 4.58
C TYR A 178 -22.99 -3.85 4.98
N ASN A 179 -24.08 -4.24 4.27
CA ASN A 179 -25.46 -3.75 4.45
C ASN A 179 -25.61 -2.22 4.37
N GLY A 180 -24.79 -1.60 3.56
CA GLY A 180 -24.98 -0.20 3.21
C GLY A 180 -24.86 0.78 4.36
N GLY A 181 -24.41 0.34 5.53
CA GLY A 181 -24.25 1.17 6.73
C GLY A 181 -24.78 2.59 6.58
N THR A 182 -26.07 2.79 6.67
CA THR A 182 -26.78 4.03 6.30
C THR A 182 -26.35 5.27 7.08
N SER A 183 -25.49 5.10 8.08
CA SER A 183 -25.01 6.16 8.97
C SER A 183 -23.50 6.39 8.90
N GLY A 184 -22.78 5.74 7.99
CA GLY A 184 -21.34 5.89 7.92
C GLY A 184 -20.92 7.15 7.18
N ARG A 185 -20.06 7.99 7.79
CA ARG A 185 -19.36 9.05 7.06
C ARG A 185 -18.62 8.47 5.87
N LYS A 186 -18.57 9.25 4.80
CA LYS A 186 -17.74 8.92 3.63
C LYS A 186 -16.27 8.81 4.05
N VAL A 187 -15.62 7.75 3.60
CA VAL A 187 -14.18 7.56 3.78
C VAL A 187 -13.42 8.34 2.71
N PHE A 188 -13.94 8.38 1.52
CA PHE A 188 -13.40 9.18 0.42
C PHE A 188 -14.24 10.44 0.17
N PRO A 189 -13.63 11.53 -0.33
CA PRO A 189 -12.25 11.66 -0.78
C PRO A 189 -11.24 11.84 0.37
N ILE A 190 -10.02 11.31 0.16
CA ILE A 190 -8.83 11.68 0.90
C ILE A 190 -8.08 12.67 0.04
N GLY A 191 -7.66 13.79 0.61
CA GLY A 191 -6.92 14.82 -0.08
C GLY A 191 -5.63 15.21 0.64
N LYS A 192 -4.87 16.11 0.04
CA LYS A 192 -3.65 16.67 0.64
C LYS A 192 -3.90 17.32 2.01
N ASN A 193 -5.10 17.82 2.26
CA ASN A 193 -5.45 18.54 3.50
C ASN A 193 -5.82 17.59 4.66
N ASP A 194 -6.03 16.29 4.39
CA ASP A 194 -6.32 15.30 5.44
C ASP A 194 -5.05 14.83 6.17
N ILE A 195 -3.91 15.36 5.78
CA ILE A 195 -2.60 14.97 6.29
C ILE A 195 -2.16 15.98 7.33
N LYS A 196 -2.17 15.57 8.59
CA LYS A 196 -1.34 16.22 9.58
C LYS A 196 0.09 15.70 9.39
N PHE A 197 0.88 16.38 8.57
CA PHE A 197 2.32 16.16 8.57
C PHE A 197 2.81 16.42 10.00
N SER A 198 3.24 15.38 10.68
CA SER A 198 4.17 15.61 11.77
C SER A 198 5.43 16.16 11.11
N SER A 199 5.78 17.39 11.40
CA SER A 199 6.99 18.05 10.94
C SER A 199 8.22 17.31 11.48
N LYS A 200 8.54 16.17 10.88
CA LYS A 200 9.83 15.54 11.11
C LYS A 200 10.85 16.38 10.38
N LYS A 201 11.82 16.92 11.14
CA LYS A 201 12.94 17.68 10.61
C LYS A 201 13.65 16.88 9.53
N ILE A 202 14.02 17.55 8.45
CA ILE A 202 14.96 17.02 7.49
C ILE A 202 16.32 16.96 8.14
N ASN A 203 16.95 15.80 8.06
CA ASN A 203 18.34 15.65 8.42
C ASN A 203 19.18 15.81 7.16
N ILE A 204 20.05 16.81 7.14
CA ILE A 204 21.10 16.95 6.14
C ILE A 204 22.11 15.84 6.42
N VAL A 205 22.30 14.95 5.45
CA VAL A 205 23.23 13.81 5.59
C VAL A 205 24.57 14.03 4.92
N GLY A 206 24.77 15.18 4.26
CA GLY A 206 26.02 15.54 3.63
C GLY A 206 25.98 16.89 2.94
N HIS A 207 27.15 17.38 2.54
CA HIS A 207 27.32 18.59 1.75
C HIS A 207 28.13 18.27 0.49
N SER A 208 27.68 18.72 -0.66
CA SER A 208 28.46 18.68 -1.88
C SER A 208 29.06 20.06 -2.11
N GLY A 209 30.39 20.21 -1.95
CA GLY A 209 31.13 21.42 -2.32
C GLY A 209 31.59 22.28 -1.17
N THR A 210 32.58 23.13 -1.45
CA THR A 210 33.23 24.06 -0.53
C THR A 210 32.33 25.25 -0.23
N GLY A 211 31.69 25.23 0.94
CA GLY A 211 31.17 26.42 1.58
C GLY A 211 29.80 26.91 1.13
N GLY A 212 28.80 26.67 1.98
CA GLY A 212 27.47 27.26 1.91
C GLY A 212 26.36 26.24 1.62
N GLN A 213 25.17 26.55 2.05
CA GLN A 213 23.96 25.72 2.00
C GLN A 213 23.53 25.20 0.58
N ARG A 214 24.30 25.49 -0.45
CA ARG A 214 23.98 25.16 -1.85
C ARG A 214 24.24 23.71 -2.24
N GLY A 215 24.75 22.90 -1.36
CA GLY A 215 25.10 21.50 -1.65
C GLY A 215 24.55 20.51 -0.64
N ASP A 216 23.53 20.90 0.11
CA ASP A 216 22.96 20.03 1.11
C ASP A 216 22.25 18.85 0.50
N ILE A 217 22.70 17.67 0.86
CA ILE A 217 22.07 16.40 0.49
C ILE A 217 21.12 16.05 1.62
N HIS A 218 19.86 16.00 1.26
CA HIS A 218 18.80 15.73 2.22
C HIS A 218 18.54 14.23 2.35
N SER A 219 18.44 13.79 3.60
CA SER A 219 17.92 12.46 3.91
C SER A 219 16.45 12.41 3.50
N ILE A 220 16.01 11.25 2.97
CA ILE A 220 14.60 10.95 2.74
C ILE A 220 13.82 10.72 4.04
N ASP A 221 14.45 10.91 5.20
CA ASP A 221 13.82 10.80 6.52
C ASP A 221 12.90 11.95 6.87
N GLY A 222 12.92 12.96 6.09
CA GLY A 222 12.21 14.16 6.39
C GLY A 222 11.71 14.82 5.14
N ILE A 223 10.73 15.61 5.34
CA ILE A 223 10.33 16.65 4.41
C ILE A 223 11.52 17.55 4.21
N MET A 224 11.86 17.91 2.98
CA MET A 224 12.96 18.82 2.66
C MET A 224 12.99 19.99 3.62
N SER A 225 14.18 20.39 4.09
CA SER A 225 14.39 21.54 4.92
C SER A 225 13.65 22.74 4.36
N CYS A 226 13.15 23.57 5.26
CA CYS A 226 12.61 24.86 4.88
C CYS A 226 13.52 25.50 3.84
N LEU A 227 12.97 25.84 2.68
CA LEU A 227 13.68 26.60 1.70
C LEU A 227 14.21 27.87 2.38
N SER A 228 15.50 28.12 2.27
CA SER A 228 16.03 29.40 2.71
C SER A 228 15.51 30.49 1.76
N ALA A 229 15.44 31.72 2.23
CA ALA A 229 14.99 32.84 1.40
C ALA A 229 15.78 33.02 0.10
N THR A 230 16.92 32.35 -0.04
CA THR A 230 17.78 32.35 -1.22
C THR A 230 17.61 31.13 -2.12
N ASP A 231 16.92 30.07 -1.67
CA ASP A 231 16.73 28.82 -2.41
C ASP A 231 15.73 28.95 -3.57
N TYR A 232 14.92 30.03 -3.62
CA TYR A 232 14.03 30.31 -4.74
C TYR A 232 14.78 30.56 -6.06
N LYS A 233 16.06 30.93 -6.01
CA LYS A 233 16.91 31.15 -7.20
C LYS A 233 17.53 29.85 -7.73
N GLN A 234 17.69 28.85 -6.88
CA GLN A 234 18.15 27.51 -7.23
C GLN A 234 17.54 26.52 -6.23
N PRO A 235 16.35 25.96 -6.49
CA PRO A 235 15.74 25.00 -5.61
C PRO A 235 16.66 23.79 -5.48
N LYS A 236 16.86 23.33 -4.24
CA LYS A 236 17.58 22.10 -3.94
C LYS A 236 16.85 20.94 -4.60
N GLN A 237 17.44 20.38 -5.62
CA GLN A 237 16.85 19.29 -6.37
C GLN A 237 17.53 17.99 -5.98
N VAL A 238 16.73 17.00 -5.58
CA VAL A 238 17.17 15.62 -5.57
C VAL A 238 16.86 15.08 -6.95
N LEU A 239 17.87 14.88 -7.74
CA LEU A 239 17.73 14.25 -9.04
C LEU A 239 17.45 12.77 -8.83
N THR A 240 16.24 12.34 -9.17
CA THR A 240 15.88 10.93 -9.09
C THR A 240 15.88 10.28 -10.47
N HIS A 241 16.33 9.05 -10.53
CA HIS A 241 16.52 8.31 -11.76
C HIS A 241 15.75 6.99 -11.73
N SER A 242 15.22 6.57 -12.87
CA SER A 242 14.87 5.18 -13.12
C SER A 242 15.82 4.60 -14.14
N LEU A 243 16.69 3.69 -13.71
CA LEU A 243 17.77 3.16 -14.55
C LEU A 243 17.26 2.23 -15.67
N TYR A 244 16.17 1.50 -15.38
CA TYR A 244 15.58 0.52 -16.30
C TYR A 244 14.06 0.65 -16.27
N PRO A 245 13.48 1.77 -16.79
CA PRO A 245 12.05 1.95 -16.78
C PRO A 245 11.37 0.86 -17.63
N ARG A 246 10.33 0.26 -17.08
CA ARG A 246 9.45 -0.58 -17.87
C ARG A 246 8.68 0.31 -18.83
N SER A 247 9.10 0.38 -20.08
CA SER A 247 8.29 1.00 -21.10
C SER A 247 7.65 -0.06 -21.97
N SER A 248 6.39 0.11 -22.14
CA SER A 248 5.68 0.19 -23.39
C SER A 248 5.38 -1.12 -24.12
N LYS A 249 4.89 -0.95 -25.30
CA LYS A 249 4.32 -1.84 -26.31
C LYS A 249 4.93 -3.24 -26.51
N THR A 250 6.13 -3.50 -26.01
CA THR A 250 6.81 -4.79 -26.20
C THR A 250 7.13 -5.55 -24.91
N GLY A 251 6.82 -5.02 -23.73
CA GLY A 251 7.15 -5.68 -22.45
C GLY A 251 8.66 -5.82 -22.16
N LYS A 252 9.51 -5.41 -23.07
CA LYS A 252 10.96 -5.33 -22.91
C LYS A 252 11.28 -3.92 -22.47
N GLY A 253 11.93 -3.76 -21.33
CA GLY A 253 12.22 -2.50 -20.66
C GLY A 253 12.43 -1.30 -21.57
N GLY A 254 12.17 -0.12 -21.03
CA GLY A 254 12.16 1.13 -21.77
C GLY A 254 13.51 1.52 -22.34
N THR A 255 13.46 2.41 -23.31
CA THR A 255 14.62 2.98 -23.96
C THR A 255 15.27 4.03 -23.07
N GLY A 256 16.11 3.59 -22.13
CA GLY A 256 17.01 4.49 -21.44
C GLY A 256 16.59 4.96 -20.06
N HIS A 257 17.40 5.80 -19.57
CA HIS A 257 17.42 6.38 -18.24
C HIS A 257 16.43 7.56 -18.17
N LEU A 258 15.53 7.51 -17.20
CA LEU A 258 14.59 8.61 -16.94
C LEU A 258 15.05 9.40 -15.72
N THR A 259 14.96 10.71 -15.78
CA THR A 259 15.26 11.63 -14.68
C THR A 259 14.01 12.39 -14.24
N LYS A 260 13.96 12.73 -12.97
CA LYS A 260 12.98 13.64 -12.41
C LYS A 260 13.67 14.72 -11.60
N GLU A 261 13.27 15.95 -11.84
CA GLU A 261 13.82 17.14 -11.17
C GLU A 261 12.87 17.70 -10.11
N ASP A 262 11.69 17.12 -9.95
CA ASP A 262 10.64 17.59 -9.03
C ASP A 262 10.80 17.07 -7.59
N GLY A 263 11.92 16.43 -7.27
CA GLY A 263 12.22 15.88 -5.95
C GLY A 263 11.39 14.63 -5.59
N THR A 264 10.65 14.06 -6.53
CA THR A 264 9.86 12.85 -6.28
C THR A 264 10.49 11.62 -6.94
N ALA A 265 10.54 10.50 -6.22
CA ALA A 265 10.94 9.22 -6.79
C ALA A 265 9.86 8.64 -7.71
N TYR A 266 10.29 7.83 -8.67
CA TYR A 266 9.39 6.94 -9.40
C TYR A 266 8.79 5.89 -8.46
N CYS A 267 7.74 5.22 -8.91
CA CYS A 267 7.17 4.10 -8.15
C CYS A 267 8.22 3.01 -7.94
N LEU A 268 8.40 2.56 -6.70
CA LEU A 268 9.25 1.40 -6.43
C LEU A 268 8.70 0.17 -7.13
N ASP A 269 9.58 -0.56 -7.76
CA ASP A 269 9.31 -1.87 -8.35
C ASP A 269 10.09 -2.97 -7.62
N THR A 270 9.80 -4.21 -7.97
CA THR A 270 10.44 -5.38 -7.34
C THR A 270 11.90 -5.57 -7.75
N GLY A 271 12.34 -4.93 -8.82
CA GLY A 271 13.69 -5.00 -9.34
C GLY A 271 14.60 -3.86 -8.88
N ASN A 272 14.02 -2.87 -8.16
CA ASN A 272 14.71 -1.64 -7.75
C ASN A 272 15.51 -0.97 -8.86
N ALA A 273 14.80 -0.40 -9.83
CA ALA A 273 15.42 0.42 -10.89
C ALA A 273 15.66 1.87 -10.46
N GLN A 274 15.35 2.23 -9.19
CA GLN A 274 15.48 3.60 -8.69
C GLN A 274 16.90 3.92 -8.30
N ALA A 275 17.33 5.13 -8.59
CA ALA A 275 18.66 5.64 -8.25
C ALA A 275 18.60 7.12 -7.89
N VAL A 276 19.61 7.58 -7.22
CA VAL A 276 19.85 9.00 -6.90
C VAL A 276 21.21 9.42 -7.39
N GLU A 277 21.35 10.66 -7.83
CA GLU A 277 22.63 11.25 -8.10
C GLU A 277 23.25 11.80 -6.81
N TYR A 278 24.50 11.41 -6.57
CA TYR A 278 25.27 11.84 -5.42
C TYR A 278 26.73 12.04 -5.85
N ASN A 279 27.28 13.23 -5.59
CA ASN A 279 28.66 13.58 -5.96
C ASN A 279 28.99 13.21 -7.43
N SER A 280 28.12 13.58 -8.35
CA SER A 280 28.23 13.27 -9.79
C SER A 280 28.25 11.78 -10.13
N SER A 281 27.83 10.95 -9.21
CA SER A 281 27.68 9.51 -9.40
C SER A 281 26.22 9.07 -9.19
N ILE A 282 25.70 8.21 -10.05
CA ILE A 282 24.38 7.65 -9.91
C ILE A 282 24.48 6.32 -9.18
N ARG A 283 23.79 6.18 -8.05
CA ARG A 283 23.68 4.93 -7.32
C ARG A 283 22.23 4.50 -7.13
N LYS A 284 22.00 3.22 -6.98
CA LYS A 284 20.69 2.69 -6.59
C LYS A 284 20.30 3.17 -5.21
N LEU A 285 18.99 3.31 -4.96
CA LEU A 285 18.46 3.48 -3.62
C LEU A 285 18.82 2.27 -2.75
N THR A 286 19.16 2.53 -1.51
CA THR A 286 19.31 1.47 -0.50
C THR A 286 17.96 0.91 -0.09
N PRO A 287 17.89 -0.31 0.49
CA PRO A 287 16.64 -0.83 1.03
C PRO A 287 16.00 0.08 2.07
N THR A 288 16.80 0.72 2.94
CA THR A 288 16.31 1.68 3.95
C THR A 288 15.69 2.92 3.31
N GLU A 289 16.27 3.46 2.25
CA GLU A 289 15.65 4.55 1.48
C GLU A 289 14.30 4.12 0.87
N CYS A 290 14.21 2.88 0.38
CA CYS A 290 12.96 2.33 -0.12
C CYS A 290 11.92 2.11 1.00
N GLU A 291 12.34 1.70 2.21
CA GLU A 291 11.47 1.62 3.39
C GLU A 291 10.84 2.98 3.68
N ARG A 292 11.64 4.03 3.71
CA ARG A 292 11.21 5.42 3.93
C ARG A 292 10.26 5.91 2.84
N LEU A 293 10.53 5.59 1.57
CA LEU A 293 9.65 5.94 0.43
C LEU A 293 8.29 5.27 0.49
N GLN A 294 8.15 4.16 1.21
CA GLN A 294 6.87 3.49 1.47
C GLN A 294 6.28 3.84 2.85
N GLY A 295 7.03 4.60 3.67
CA GLY A 295 6.61 5.02 5.00
C GLY A 295 6.76 3.95 6.07
N PHE A 296 7.63 2.96 5.85
CA PHE A 296 8.03 2.03 6.89
C PHE A 296 9.14 2.62 7.75
N PRO A 297 9.25 2.21 9.02
CA PRO A 297 10.41 2.49 9.85
C PRO A 297 11.68 1.87 9.26
N ASP A 298 12.82 2.49 9.55
CA ASP A 298 14.13 1.97 9.17
C ASP A 298 14.36 0.55 9.69
N GLY A 299 15.01 -0.25 8.86
CA GLY A 299 15.30 -1.65 9.19
C GLY A 299 14.06 -2.56 9.21
N TRP A 300 12.92 -2.10 8.68
CA TRP A 300 11.69 -2.91 8.64
C TRP A 300 11.91 -4.26 7.98
N THR A 301 12.65 -4.29 6.87
CA THR A 301 12.94 -5.49 6.07
C THR A 301 14.27 -6.14 6.39
N ASP A 302 15.00 -5.73 7.44
CA ASP A 302 16.30 -6.29 7.82
C ASP A 302 16.28 -7.80 8.03
N GLY A 303 17.47 -8.41 7.96
CA GLY A 303 17.63 -9.86 8.15
C GLY A 303 17.26 -10.71 6.94
N GLN A 304 17.19 -10.05 5.76
CA GLN A 304 17.00 -10.68 4.46
C GLN A 304 17.97 -10.09 3.44
N SER A 305 18.16 -10.76 2.29
CA SER A 305 18.98 -10.21 1.22
C SER A 305 18.35 -8.95 0.62
N ASP A 306 19.16 -8.04 0.11
CA ASP A 306 18.68 -6.80 -0.51
C ASP A 306 17.68 -7.08 -1.64
N THR A 307 17.89 -8.12 -2.44
CA THR A 307 16.94 -8.53 -3.49
C THR A 307 15.55 -8.80 -2.93
N GLN A 308 15.45 -9.49 -1.78
CA GLN A 308 14.17 -9.76 -1.13
C GLN A 308 13.60 -8.49 -0.50
N ARG A 309 14.42 -7.64 0.08
CA ARG A 309 14.02 -6.36 0.65
C ARG A 309 13.40 -5.46 -0.43
N TYR A 310 14.05 -5.30 -1.58
CA TYR A 310 13.51 -4.52 -2.71
C TYR A 310 12.21 -5.10 -3.24
N LYS A 311 12.13 -6.43 -3.43
CA LYS A 311 10.91 -7.10 -3.86
C LYS A 311 9.75 -6.83 -2.92
N GLN A 312 9.96 -6.96 -1.62
CA GLN A 312 8.97 -6.73 -0.58
C GLN A 312 8.49 -5.27 -0.60
N LEU A 313 9.39 -4.31 -0.71
CA LEU A 313 9.08 -2.88 -0.70
C LEU A 313 8.37 -2.44 -1.99
N GLY A 314 8.74 -3.01 -3.14
CA GLY A 314 8.04 -2.76 -4.40
C GLY A 314 6.59 -3.23 -4.39
N ASN A 315 6.31 -4.35 -3.72
CA ASN A 315 4.97 -4.91 -3.59
C ASN A 315 4.14 -4.27 -2.46
N ALA A 316 4.79 -3.59 -1.51
CA ALA A 316 4.10 -3.05 -0.35
C ALA A 316 3.17 -1.87 -0.69
N VAL A 317 2.12 -1.70 0.11
CA VAL A 317 1.30 -0.49 0.11
C VAL A 317 2.02 0.63 0.87
N SER A 318 1.75 1.88 0.51
CA SER A 318 2.31 3.03 1.22
C SER A 318 1.59 3.23 2.57
N VAL A 319 2.34 3.09 3.65
CA VAL A 319 1.83 3.10 5.04
C VAL A 319 1.04 4.37 5.37
N PRO A 320 1.50 5.60 5.04
CA PRO A 320 0.75 6.82 5.36
C PRO A 320 -0.59 6.95 4.62
N VAL A 321 -0.71 6.36 3.43
CA VAL A 321 -1.98 6.29 2.70
C VAL A 321 -2.99 5.44 3.48
N ILE A 322 -2.56 4.26 3.94
CA ILE A 322 -3.40 3.37 4.75
C ILE A 322 -3.78 4.04 6.07
N GLU A 323 -2.84 4.73 6.73
CA GLU A 323 -3.12 5.47 7.96
C GLU A 323 -4.21 6.53 7.73
N ALA A 324 -4.11 7.33 6.67
CA ALA A 324 -5.11 8.35 6.36
C ALA A 324 -6.49 7.75 6.08
N ILE A 325 -6.57 6.65 5.32
CA ILE A 325 -7.82 5.92 5.09
C ILE A 325 -8.39 5.39 6.40
N ALA A 326 -7.57 4.74 7.21
CA ALA A 326 -8.01 4.15 8.48
C ALA A 326 -8.51 5.22 9.47
N ARG A 327 -7.89 6.41 9.50
CA ARG A 327 -8.41 7.54 10.29
C ARG A 327 -9.84 7.92 9.89
N LYS A 328 -10.15 7.94 8.59
CA LYS A 328 -11.52 8.21 8.11
C LYS A 328 -12.49 7.06 8.44
N ILE A 329 -12.03 5.80 8.34
CA ILE A 329 -12.86 4.63 8.69
C ILE A 329 -13.27 4.67 10.17
N TYR A 330 -12.36 5.08 11.06
CA TYR A 330 -12.55 5.03 12.51
C TYR A 330 -12.90 6.38 13.14
N ASP A 331 -13.00 7.45 12.36
CA ASP A 331 -13.32 8.82 12.81
C ASP A 331 -12.32 9.34 13.86
N LEU A 332 -11.01 9.32 13.52
CA LEU A 332 -9.89 9.66 14.40
C LEU A 332 -9.15 10.92 13.97
#